data_5441c7552b7470aed05e117cab7644ae
#
_entry.id   5441c7552b7470aed05e117cab7644ae
#
_cell.length_a   1.000
_cell.length_b   1.000
_cell.length_c   1.000
_cell.angle_alpha   90.00
_cell.angle_beta   90.00
_cell.angle_gamma   90.00
#
_symmetry.space_group_name_H-M   'P 1'
#
loop_
_entity.id
_entity.type
_entity.pdbx_description
1 polymer ?
#
loop_
_entity_poly.entity_id
_entity_poly.type
_entity_poly.pdbx_seq_one_letter_code
_entity_poly.pdbx_strand_id
1 'polypeptide(L)'
;MGYPLWRFFGTGVAISIPKGKWGVITAEDLENAHPKIQEGDIVMINTGMHHKFADTDEYFAYSPGIYREGAQWLVDKKVKMVGYDVQANDHPMATKLIEHGLGPSHPHLIEEYKEYFGRDPMEDFPDWEAAHKTLMVHGGIPGIENVGGDLDAVTGKRCTFSCFPWRWDGGDGCAVRILAAVDPEQKFRFGNGQ
;
A
#
# COMPACT_ATOMS: atom_id res chain seq x y z
N MET A 1 -17.73 -9.97 0.94
CA MET A 1 -17.88 -8.91 1.97
C MET A 1 -17.99 -7.58 1.26
N GLY A 2 -19.02 -6.78 1.52
CA GLY A 2 -19.14 -5.48 0.87
C GLY A 2 -18.57 -4.38 1.75
N TYR A 3 -17.44 -3.79 1.39
CA TYR A 3 -17.00 -2.56 2.02
C TYR A 3 -18.06 -1.46 1.78
N PRO A 4 -18.35 -0.60 2.76
CA PRO A 4 -19.27 0.51 2.55
C PRO A 4 -18.69 1.55 1.59
N LEU A 5 -19.53 2.15 0.73
CA LEU A 5 -19.10 3.06 -0.34
C LEU A 5 -18.30 4.28 0.15
N TRP A 6 -18.55 4.74 1.37
CA TRP A 6 -17.84 5.89 1.94
C TRP A 6 -16.33 5.66 2.12
N ARG A 7 -15.87 4.39 2.12
CA ARG A 7 -14.43 4.09 2.17
C ARG A 7 -13.69 4.47 0.90
N PHE A 8 -14.37 4.47 -0.23
CA PHE A 8 -13.77 4.68 -1.55
C PHE A 8 -13.82 6.13 -2.04
N PHE A 9 -14.25 7.04 -1.18
CA PHE A 9 -14.39 8.45 -1.51
C PHE A 9 -14.08 9.34 -0.31
N GLY A 10 -13.41 10.46 -0.55
CA GLY A 10 -13.18 11.51 0.43
C GLY A 10 -11.76 12.06 0.44
N THR A 11 -11.48 12.83 1.47
CA THR A 11 -10.17 13.45 1.63
C THR A 11 -9.09 12.44 1.91
N GLY A 12 -7.87 12.76 1.50
CA GLY A 12 -6.70 11.97 1.77
C GLY A 12 -5.43 12.71 1.41
N VAL A 13 -4.35 11.96 1.41
CA VAL A 13 -3.01 12.44 1.09
C VAL A 13 -2.31 11.49 0.12
N ALA A 14 -1.53 12.04 -0.78
CA ALA A 14 -0.50 11.30 -1.51
C ALA A 14 0.85 11.67 -0.91
N ILE A 15 1.56 10.69 -0.38
CA ILE A 15 2.82 10.87 0.34
C ILE A 15 3.97 10.17 -0.38
N SER A 16 5.18 10.72 -0.23
CA SER A 16 6.40 10.10 -0.76
C SER A 16 7.14 9.36 0.35
N ILE A 17 7.37 8.07 0.15
CA ILE A 17 8.19 7.22 1.03
C ILE A 17 9.12 6.39 0.14
N PRO A 18 10.14 7.01 -0.47
CA PRO A 18 11.09 6.27 -1.30
C PRO A 18 11.90 5.30 -0.46
N LYS A 19 11.96 4.06 -0.90
CA LYS A 19 12.73 3.00 -0.26
C LYS A 19 13.53 2.24 -1.32
N GLY A 20 14.67 1.70 -0.94
CA GLY A 20 15.45 0.81 -1.79
C GLY A 20 14.89 -0.61 -1.85
N LYS A 21 15.66 -1.49 -2.49
CA LYS A 21 15.38 -2.92 -2.58
C LYS A 21 15.03 -3.48 -1.19
N TRP A 22 13.88 -4.13 -1.09
CA TRP A 22 13.36 -4.73 0.14
C TRP A 22 13.27 -3.79 1.34
N GLY A 23 13.10 -2.50 1.10
CA GLY A 23 12.90 -1.54 2.19
C GLY A 23 11.55 -1.69 2.86
N VAL A 24 11.51 -1.62 4.18
CA VAL A 24 10.25 -1.67 4.94
C VAL A 24 9.70 -0.27 5.14
N ILE A 25 8.42 -0.08 4.83
CA ILE A 25 7.66 1.13 5.17
C ILE A 25 7.24 0.99 6.64
N THR A 26 7.87 1.79 7.51
CA THR A 26 7.68 1.72 8.97
C THR A 26 6.59 2.66 9.47
N ALA A 27 6.17 2.48 10.72
CA ALA A 27 5.29 3.42 11.41
C ALA A 27 5.92 4.82 11.51
N GLU A 28 7.24 4.90 11.69
CA GLU A 28 7.98 6.16 11.74
C GLU A 28 7.95 6.90 10.39
N ASP A 29 8.10 6.19 9.26
CA ASP A 29 7.96 6.77 7.93
C ASP A 29 6.57 7.39 7.74
N LEU A 30 5.53 6.66 8.16
CA LEU A 30 4.13 7.12 8.04
C LEU A 30 3.85 8.32 8.96
N GLU A 31 4.35 8.28 10.21
CA GLU A 31 4.19 9.41 11.15
C GLU A 31 4.93 10.67 10.65
N ASN A 32 6.08 10.50 10.01
CA ASN A 32 6.89 11.62 9.51
C ASN A 32 6.52 12.07 8.10
N ALA A 33 5.59 11.39 7.43
CA ALA A 33 5.17 11.73 6.07
C ALA A 33 4.56 13.14 5.95
N HIS A 34 4.68 13.73 4.77
CA HIS A 34 4.10 15.01 4.43
C HIS A 34 3.31 14.92 3.11
N PRO A 35 2.07 15.46 3.07
CA PRO A 35 1.31 16.05 4.20
C PRO A 35 1.04 15.03 5.30
N LYS A 36 0.82 15.49 6.54
CA LYS A 36 0.50 14.61 7.67
C LYS A 36 -0.77 13.80 7.39
N ILE A 37 -0.69 12.51 7.64
CA ILE A 37 -1.84 11.61 7.59
C ILE A 37 -2.77 11.93 8.76
N GLN A 38 -4.06 12.06 8.49
CA GLN A 38 -5.10 12.34 9.49
C GLN A 38 -6.09 11.18 9.57
N GLU A 39 -6.78 11.06 10.69
CA GLU A 39 -7.90 10.11 10.84
C GLU A 39 -8.90 10.30 9.69
N GLY A 40 -9.33 9.19 9.09
CA GLY A 40 -10.28 9.16 7.97
C GLY A 40 -9.70 9.53 6.61
N ASP A 41 -8.39 9.71 6.48
CA ASP A 41 -7.77 9.93 5.17
C ASP A 41 -7.74 8.66 4.31
N ILE A 42 -7.81 8.86 3.00
CA ILE A 42 -7.35 7.91 2.00
C ILE A 42 -5.86 8.20 1.78
N VAL A 43 -5.01 7.20 1.94
CA VAL A 43 -3.55 7.38 1.89
C VAL A 43 -3.01 6.72 0.64
N MET A 44 -2.40 7.49 -0.26
CA MET A 44 -1.67 6.98 -1.42
C MET A 44 -0.17 7.09 -1.16
N ILE A 45 0.54 5.98 -1.17
CA ILE A 45 1.97 5.88 -0.89
C ILE A 45 2.72 5.73 -2.19
N ASN A 46 3.57 6.72 -2.49
CA ASN A 46 4.48 6.74 -3.61
C ASN A 46 5.87 6.33 -3.14
N THR A 47 6.31 5.14 -3.54
CA THR A 47 7.67 4.63 -3.28
C THR A 47 8.62 4.88 -4.45
N GLY A 48 8.09 5.30 -5.60
CA GLY A 48 8.80 5.45 -6.87
C GLY A 48 8.77 4.18 -7.74
N MET A 49 8.14 3.09 -7.26
CA MET A 49 8.11 1.82 -8.00
C MET A 49 7.20 1.86 -9.23
N HIS A 50 6.21 2.75 -9.30
CA HIS A 50 5.37 2.92 -10.49
C HIS A 50 6.18 3.32 -11.75
N HIS A 51 7.35 3.92 -11.58
CA HIS A 51 8.28 4.18 -12.69
C HIS A 51 8.97 2.92 -13.24
N LYS A 52 8.93 1.82 -12.48
CA LYS A 52 9.54 0.54 -12.80
C LYS A 52 8.51 -0.53 -13.15
N PHE A 53 7.25 -0.14 -13.30
CA PHE A 53 6.16 -1.06 -13.59
C PHE A 53 6.44 -1.86 -14.86
N ALA A 54 6.74 -3.13 -14.66
CA ALA A 54 7.04 -4.10 -15.72
C ALA A 54 6.94 -5.51 -15.15
N ASP A 55 6.88 -6.51 -16.01
CA ASP A 55 6.97 -7.93 -15.62
C ASP A 55 8.45 -8.30 -15.39
N THR A 56 8.99 -7.85 -14.28
CA THR A 56 10.39 -8.03 -13.88
C THR A 56 10.51 -8.27 -12.39
N ASP A 57 11.61 -8.95 -11.98
CA ASP A 57 11.95 -9.13 -10.57
C ASP A 57 12.14 -7.79 -9.85
N GLU A 58 12.64 -6.76 -10.57
CA GLU A 58 12.83 -5.44 -10.00
C GLU A 58 11.53 -4.87 -9.45
N TYR A 59 10.42 -5.05 -10.18
CA TYR A 59 9.12 -4.58 -9.75
C TYR A 59 8.44 -5.53 -8.76
N PHE A 60 8.38 -6.82 -9.10
CA PHE A 60 7.62 -7.81 -8.32
C PHE A 60 8.33 -8.28 -7.06
N ALA A 61 9.64 -8.50 -7.13
CA ALA A 61 10.37 -9.20 -6.10
C ALA A 61 11.26 -8.30 -5.24
N TYR A 62 11.72 -7.16 -5.79
CA TYR A 62 12.66 -6.26 -5.11
C TYR A 62 12.03 -4.97 -4.61
N SER A 63 10.72 -4.80 -4.79
CA SER A 63 10.01 -3.62 -4.30
C SER A 63 10.10 -3.49 -2.77
N PRO A 64 9.95 -2.28 -2.25
CA PRO A 64 9.66 -2.10 -0.83
C PRO A 64 8.24 -2.58 -0.52
N GLY A 65 7.92 -2.70 0.76
CA GLY A 65 6.56 -3.03 1.18
C GLY A 65 6.32 -2.64 2.63
N ILE A 66 5.06 -2.75 3.05
CA ILE A 66 4.69 -2.56 4.44
C ILE A 66 4.66 -3.92 5.15
N TYR A 67 4.88 -3.91 6.45
CA TYR A 67 4.73 -5.10 7.28
C TYR A 67 3.82 -4.78 8.49
N ARG A 68 3.71 -5.68 9.44
CA ARG A 68 2.77 -5.63 10.57
C ARG A 68 2.74 -4.28 11.28
N GLU A 69 3.89 -3.72 11.63
CA GLU A 69 3.99 -2.49 12.41
C GLU A 69 3.39 -1.29 11.67
N GLY A 70 3.81 -1.07 10.42
CA GLY A 70 3.27 0.01 9.61
C GLY A 70 1.78 -0.17 9.29
N ALA A 71 1.36 -1.42 9.03
CA ALA A 71 -0.04 -1.75 8.84
C ALA A 71 -0.88 -1.46 10.10
N GLN A 72 -0.37 -1.83 11.28
CA GLN A 72 -1.04 -1.53 12.54
C GLN A 72 -1.14 -0.03 12.80
N TRP A 73 -0.09 0.73 12.49
CA TRP A 73 -0.13 2.18 12.59
C TRP A 73 -1.27 2.80 11.75
N LEU A 74 -1.46 2.31 10.52
CA LEU A 74 -2.55 2.77 9.65
C LEU A 74 -3.94 2.42 10.23
N VAL A 75 -4.07 1.26 10.85
CA VAL A 75 -5.31 0.85 11.55
C VAL A 75 -5.57 1.76 12.75
N ASP A 76 -4.57 1.99 13.60
CA ASP A 76 -4.67 2.83 14.79
C ASP A 76 -4.96 4.29 14.43
N LYS A 77 -4.41 4.75 13.29
CA LYS A 77 -4.70 6.07 12.72
C LYS A 77 -6.11 6.15 12.11
N LYS A 78 -6.79 5.01 11.98
CA LYS A 78 -8.14 4.90 11.41
C LYS A 78 -8.23 5.46 9.99
N VAL A 79 -7.24 5.19 9.15
CA VAL A 79 -7.31 5.57 7.75
C VAL A 79 -8.48 4.86 7.06
N LYS A 80 -9.00 5.47 6.01
CA LYS A 80 -10.17 4.96 5.30
C LYS A 80 -9.81 3.88 4.30
N MET A 81 -8.72 4.08 3.59
CA MET A 81 -8.18 3.21 2.56
C MET A 81 -6.71 3.51 2.36
N VAL A 82 -5.95 2.55 1.84
CA VAL A 82 -4.54 2.75 1.49
C VAL A 82 -4.27 2.25 0.08
N GLY A 83 -3.44 2.99 -0.66
CA GLY A 83 -2.94 2.60 -1.99
C GLY A 83 -1.43 2.66 -2.05
N TYR A 84 -0.82 1.76 -2.82
CA TYR A 84 0.63 1.64 -3.00
C TYR A 84 0.96 1.52 -4.48
N ASP A 85 2.10 2.05 -4.86
CA ASP A 85 2.64 1.91 -6.21
C ASP A 85 3.51 0.64 -6.38
N VAL A 86 3.27 -0.36 -5.56
CA VAL A 86 3.92 -1.66 -5.58
C VAL A 86 2.91 -2.78 -5.83
N GLN A 87 3.41 -3.97 -6.12
CA GLN A 87 2.59 -5.10 -6.56
C GLN A 87 1.67 -5.70 -5.47
N ALA A 88 1.98 -5.50 -4.19
CA ALA A 88 1.21 -6.00 -3.06
C ALA A 88 1.29 -5.06 -1.85
N ASN A 89 0.28 -5.12 -0.99
CA ASN A 89 0.32 -4.40 0.30
C ASN A 89 1.46 -4.89 1.19
N ASP A 90 1.71 -6.20 1.22
CA ASP A 90 2.79 -6.76 2.02
C ASP A 90 4.15 -6.56 1.37
N HIS A 91 5.18 -6.59 2.23
CA HIS A 91 6.56 -6.71 1.78
C HIS A 91 6.74 -7.97 0.92
N PRO A 92 7.51 -7.96 -0.18
CA PRO A 92 7.66 -9.12 -1.06
C PRO A 92 8.06 -10.41 -0.34
N MET A 93 8.93 -10.32 0.68
CA MET A 93 9.35 -11.47 1.47
C MET A 93 8.27 -12.00 2.43
N ALA A 94 7.17 -11.28 2.60
CA ALA A 94 6.01 -11.67 3.41
C ALA A 94 4.79 -12.00 2.57
N THR A 95 4.92 -12.16 1.26
CA THR A 95 3.85 -12.49 0.32
C THR A 95 3.97 -13.91 -0.21
N LYS A 96 2.93 -14.36 -0.93
CA LYS A 96 2.93 -15.67 -1.60
C LYS A 96 3.97 -15.83 -2.72
N LEU A 97 4.69 -14.79 -3.08
CA LEU A 97 5.75 -14.86 -4.06
C LEU A 97 6.80 -15.92 -3.73
N ILE A 98 7.08 -16.16 -2.45
CA ILE A 98 8.14 -17.06 -2.01
C ILE A 98 7.62 -18.47 -1.74
N GLU A 99 6.52 -18.62 -1.00
CA GLU A 99 6.05 -19.95 -0.55
C GLU A 99 4.84 -20.49 -1.31
N HIS A 100 3.87 -19.66 -1.64
CA HIS A 100 2.57 -20.10 -2.13
C HIS A 100 2.15 -19.55 -3.49
N GLY A 101 2.81 -18.51 -3.99
CA GLY A 101 2.50 -17.91 -5.28
C GLY A 101 3.60 -18.20 -6.29
N LEU A 102 4.39 -17.19 -6.56
CA LEU A 102 5.53 -17.26 -7.46
C LEU A 102 6.78 -17.86 -6.81
N GLY A 103 6.72 -18.30 -5.56
CA GLY A 103 7.84 -18.89 -4.84
C GLY A 103 8.57 -19.97 -5.61
N PRO A 104 7.91 -20.96 -6.22
CA PRO A 104 8.57 -21.92 -7.08
C PRO A 104 9.25 -21.30 -8.33
N SER A 105 8.75 -20.15 -8.78
CA SER A 105 9.30 -19.41 -9.91
C SER A 105 10.46 -18.51 -9.50
N HIS A 106 10.58 -18.19 -8.21
CA HIS A 106 11.60 -17.30 -7.67
C HIS A 106 12.32 -17.88 -6.44
N PRO A 107 12.76 -19.15 -6.47
CA PRO A 107 13.38 -19.80 -5.31
C PRO A 107 14.71 -19.16 -4.90
N HIS A 108 15.35 -18.42 -5.78
CA HIS A 108 16.62 -17.73 -5.54
C HIS A 108 16.48 -16.50 -4.61
N LEU A 109 15.27 -15.97 -4.44
CA LEU A 109 15.05 -14.74 -3.65
C LEU A 109 15.46 -14.89 -2.19
N ILE A 110 15.27 -16.07 -1.60
CA ILE A 110 15.68 -16.34 -0.20
C ILE A 110 17.19 -16.24 -0.05
N GLU A 111 17.93 -16.86 -0.97
CA GLU A 111 19.39 -16.81 -0.94
C GLU A 111 19.91 -15.40 -1.23
N GLU A 112 19.32 -14.70 -2.19
CA GLU A 112 19.65 -13.30 -2.45
C GLU A 112 19.40 -12.40 -1.23
N TYR A 113 18.29 -12.62 -0.51
CA TYR A 113 17.98 -11.88 0.69
C TYR A 113 19.04 -12.12 1.77
N LYS A 114 19.44 -13.40 1.96
CA LYS A 114 20.50 -13.78 2.89
C LYS A 114 21.85 -13.14 2.54
N GLU A 115 22.18 -13.12 1.25
CA GLU A 115 23.39 -12.47 0.76
C GLU A 115 23.36 -10.95 1.02
N TYR A 116 22.19 -10.32 0.82
CA TYR A 116 22.04 -8.87 0.96
C TYR A 116 22.00 -8.40 2.41
N PHE A 117 21.28 -9.12 3.29
CA PHE A 117 21.07 -8.73 4.69
C PHE A 117 21.85 -9.57 5.72
N GLY A 118 22.46 -10.66 5.33
CA GLY A 118 23.19 -11.56 6.22
C GLY A 118 22.32 -12.40 7.15
N ARG A 119 21.02 -12.52 6.87
CA ARG A 119 20.05 -13.28 7.68
C ARG A 119 18.90 -13.80 6.84
N ASP A 120 18.19 -14.79 7.37
CA ASP A 120 17.04 -15.38 6.70
C ASP A 120 15.86 -14.39 6.67
N PRO A 121 15.12 -14.25 5.54
CA PRO A 121 13.94 -13.39 5.51
C PRO A 121 12.88 -13.76 6.53
N MET A 122 12.78 -15.02 6.96
CA MET A 122 11.86 -15.46 8.01
C MET A 122 12.19 -14.89 9.39
N GLU A 123 13.42 -14.40 9.62
CA GLU A 123 13.76 -13.67 10.84
C GLU A 123 13.10 -12.29 10.88
N ASP A 124 13.03 -11.62 9.71
CA ASP A 124 12.42 -10.31 9.58
C ASP A 124 10.89 -10.38 9.34
N PHE A 125 10.44 -11.41 8.63
CA PHE A 125 9.04 -11.56 8.19
C PHE A 125 8.46 -12.94 8.59
N PRO A 126 8.38 -13.26 9.89
CA PRO A 126 7.90 -14.57 10.34
C PRO A 126 6.41 -14.81 10.07
N ASP A 127 5.64 -13.73 9.82
CA ASP A 127 4.21 -13.82 9.61
C ASP A 127 3.82 -13.51 8.18
N TRP A 128 3.19 -14.47 7.60
CA TRP A 128 2.68 -14.46 6.24
C TRP A 128 1.51 -13.51 6.04
N GLU A 129 1.57 -12.66 5.00
CA GLU A 129 0.53 -11.69 4.67
C GLU A 129 0.10 -10.84 5.87
N ALA A 130 1.06 -10.41 6.67
CA ALA A 130 0.78 -9.71 7.92
C ALA A 130 0.08 -8.36 7.70
N ALA A 131 0.46 -7.62 6.65
CA ALA A 131 -0.17 -6.35 6.33
C ALA A 131 -1.58 -6.55 5.78
N HIS A 132 -1.81 -7.50 4.87
CA HIS A 132 -3.16 -7.84 4.40
C HIS A 132 -4.09 -8.21 5.54
N LYS A 133 -3.64 -9.10 6.43
CA LYS A 133 -4.44 -9.54 7.58
C LYS A 133 -4.75 -8.37 8.52
N THR A 134 -3.76 -7.54 8.82
CA THR A 134 -3.93 -6.39 9.71
C THR A 134 -4.87 -5.34 9.11
N LEU A 135 -4.63 -4.95 7.86
CA LEU A 135 -5.43 -3.90 7.21
C LEU A 135 -6.84 -4.37 6.85
N MET A 136 -6.93 -5.45 6.08
CA MET A 136 -8.20 -5.84 5.44
C MET A 136 -9.07 -6.68 6.36
N VAL A 137 -8.49 -7.68 7.06
CA VAL A 137 -9.25 -8.60 7.89
C VAL A 137 -9.60 -7.97 9.24
N HIS A 138 -8.62 -7.40 9.93
CA HIS A 138 -8.81 -6.84 11.26
C HIS A 138 -9.23 -5.38 11.24
N GLY A 139 -8.61 -4.55 10.40
CA GLY A 139 -8.88 -3.12 10.29
C GLY A 139 -10.06 -2.76 9.39
N GLY A 140 -10.49 -3.68 8.51
CA GLY A 140 -11.53 -3.39 7.52
C GLY A 140 -11.13 -2.25 6.58
N ILE A 141 -9.84 -2.09 6.29
CA ILE A 141 -9.27 -1.06 5.44
C ILE A 141 -8.95 -1.67 4.08
N PRO A 142 -9.65 -1.29 3.00
CA PRO A 142 -9.32 -1.78 1.66
C PRO A 142 -7.98 -1.25 1.17
N GLY A 143 -7.27 -2.07 0.41
CA GLY A 143 -6.02 -1.73 -0.26
C GLY A 143 -6.18 -1.55 -1.76
N ILE A 144 -5.35 -0.71 -2.36
CA ILE A 144 -5.14 -0.62 -3.81
C ILE A 144 -3.67 -0.88 -4.08
N GLU A 145 -3.40 -1.79 -4.96
CA GLU A 145 -2.06 -2.16 -5.42
C GLU A 145 -1.80 -1.64 -6.82
N ASN A 146 -0.54 -1.53 -7.21
CA ASN A 146 -0.13 -1.05 -8.53
C ASN A 146 -0.68 0.35 -8.87
N VAL A 147 -0.72 1.24 -7.89
CA VAL A 147 -1.10 2.64 -8.14
C VAL A 147 -0.08 3.27 -9.08
N GLY A 148 -0.54 3.89 -10.15
CA GLY A 148 0.31 4.48 -11.17
C GLY A 148 -0.31 5.73 -11.79
N GLY A 149 -0.07 5.96 -13.08
CA GLY A 149 -0.54 7.14 -13.80
C GLY A 149 0.14 8.42 -13.30
N ASP A 150 -0.66 9.45 -13.02
CA ASP A 150 -0.16 10.76 -12.59
C ASP A 150 0.10 10.84 -11.08
N LEU A 151 0.54 9.74 -10.42
CA LEU A 151 0.78 9.69 -8.98
C LEU A 151 1.75 10.79 -8.52
N ASP A 152 2.82 11.05 -9.28
CA ASP A 152 3.78 12.12 -8.97
C ASP A 152 3.14 13.50 -8.96
N ALA A 153 2.17 13.75 -9.82
CA ALA A 153 1.51 15.04 -9.90
C ALA A 153 0.71 15.39 -8.63
N VAL A 154 0.32 14.38 -7.86
CA VAL A 154 -0.45 14.55 -6.61
C VAL A 154 0.36 14.24 -5.36
N THR A 155 1.55 13.66 -5.49
CA THR A 155 2.46 13.39 -4.37
C THR A 155 2.83 14.68 -3.65
N GLY A 156 2.81 14.66 -2.32
CA GLY A 156 3.01 15.83 -1.48
C GLY A 156 1.78 16.71 -1.33
N LYS A 157 0.59 16.26 -1.75
CA LYS A 157 -0.65 17.04 -1.70
C LYS A 157 -1.75 16.33 -0.92
N ARG A 158 -2.63 17.14 -0.36
CA ARG A 158 -3.95 16.70 0.08
C ARG A 158 -4.91 16.76 -1.11
N CYS A 159 -5.66 15.71 -1.30
CA CYS A 159 -6.60 15.56 -2.41
C CYS A 159 -7.95 15.04 -1.90
N THR A 160 -8.98 15.16 -2.74
CA THR A 160 -10.17 14.32 -2.62
C THR A 160 -10.03 13.18 -3.60
N PHE A 161 -10.03 11.95 -3.07
CA PHE A 161 -9.92 10.74 -3.88
C PHE A 161 -11.29 10.11 -4.16
N SER A 162 -11.42 9.53 -5.33
CA SER A 162 -12.54 8.70 -5.75
C SER A 162 -11.99 7.45 -6.44
N CYS A 163 -12.31 6.27 -5.93
CA CYS A 163 -11.73 5.01 -6.37
C CYS A 163 -12.70 3.84 -6.18
N PHE A 164 -13.93 3.99 -6.65
CA PHE A 164 -14.98 2.99 -6.49
C PHE A 164 -14.68 1.70 -7.28
N PRO A 165 -14.61 0.54 -6.60
CA PRO A 165 -14.48 -0.75 -7.25
C PRO A 165 -15.82 -1.17 -7.88
N TRP A 166 -15.74 -2.07 -8.84
CA TRP A 166 -16.93 -2.77 -9.31
C TRP A 166 -17.41 -3.74 -8.22
N ARG A 167 -18.71 -3.85 -8.10
CA ARG A 167 -19.32 -4.75 -7.15
C ARG A 167 -19.64 -6.10 -7.82
N TRP A 168 -18.70 -7.02 -7.68
CA TRP A 168 -18.89 -8.40 -8.10
C TRP A 168 -19.58 -9.19 -7.01
N ASP A 169 -20.45 -10.14 -7.38
CA ASP A 169 -20.93 -11.12 -6.45
C ASP A 169 -19.84 -12.19 -6.24
N GLY A 170 -19.44 -12.36 -4.97
CA GLY A 170 -18.35 -13.28 -4.61
C GLY A 170 -16.93 -12.83 -5.01
N GLY A 171 -16.75 -11.62 -5.54
CA GLY A 171 -15.45 -11.08 -5.87
C GLY A 171 -14.73 -10.44 -4.68
N ASP A 172 -13.41 -10.48 -4.68
CA ASP A 172 -12.52 -9.93 -3.66
C ASP A 172 -11.72 -8.71 -4.15
N GLY A 173 -11.61 -8.51 -5.45
CA GLY A 173 -10.92 -7.38 -6.04
C GLY A 173 -11.29 -7.10 -7.49
N CYS A 174 -10.95 -5.92 -7.97
CA CYS A 174 -11.06 -5.53 -9.37
C CYS A 174 -10.17 -4.34 -9.71
N ALA A 175 -9.94 -4.10 -10.99
CA ALA A 175 -9.31 -2.86 -11.43
C ALA A 175 -10.16 -1.65 -11.07
N VAL A 176 -9.51 -0.58 -10.60
CA VAL A 176 -10.18 0.68 -10.28
C VAL A 176 -9.54 1.85 -11.01
N ARG A 177 -10.36 2.83 -11.37
CA ARG A 177 -9.88 4.14 -11.82
C ARG A 177 -9.82 5.07 -10.62
N ILE A 178 -8.62 5.48 -10.25
CA ILE A 178 -8.42 6.46 -9.18
C ILE A 178 -8.50 7.85 -9.78
N LEU A 179 -9.29 8.72 -9.16
CA LEU A 179 -9.34 10.15 -9.45
C LEU A 179 -8.88 10.90 -8.21
N ALA A 180 -8.01 11.89 -8.40
CA ALA A 180 -7.57 12.80 -7.35
C ALA A 180 -7.94 14.23 -7.74
N ALA A 181 -8.89 14.83 -7.02
CA ALA A 181 -9.22 16.24 -7.14
C ALA A 181 -8.34 17.04 -6.19
N VAL A 182 -7.51 17.90 -6.75
CA VAL A 182 -6.63 18.78 -5.97
C VAL A 182 -7.39 20.08 -5.68
N ASP A 183 -7.48 20.42 -4.40
CA ASP A 183 -7.95 21.72 -3.92
C ASP A 183 -6.74 22.55 -3.49
N PRO A 184 -6.24 23.49 -4.34
CA PRO A 184 -5.04 24.27 -4.05
C PRO A 184 -5.14 25.10 -2.77
N GLU A 185 -6.35 25.49 -2.39
CA GLU A 185 -6.60 26.29 -1.21
C GLU A 185 -6.93 25.46 0.03
N GLN A 186 -7.04 24.15 -0.13
CA GLN A 186 -7.33 23.16 0.92
C GLN A 186 -8.60 23.49 1.74
N LYS A 187 -9.57 24.13 1.10
CA LYS A 187 -10.80 24.61 1.74
C LYS A 187 -11.86 23.54 1.89
N PHE A 188 -11.86 22.54 0.99
CA PHE A 188 -12.90 21.54 0.94
C PHE A 188 -12.39 20.22 1.48
N ARG A 189 -12.95 19.82 2.59
CA ARG A 189 -12.72 18.51 3.16
C ARG A 189 -14.06 17.78 3.27
N PHE A 190 -14.22 16.74 2.46
CA PHE A 190 -15.38 15.87 2.59
C PHE A 190 -15.24 15.04 3.87
N GLY A 191 -16.24 15.11 4.72
CA GLY A 191 -16.21 14.48 6.03
C GLY A 191 -15.91 12.98 6.02
N ASN A 192 -15.72 12.42 7.20
CA ASN A 192 -15.27 11.03 7.41
C ASN A 192 -16.33 9.96 7.10
N GLY A 193 -17.41 10.31 6.41
CA GLY A 193 -18.41 9.33 5.97
C GLY A 193 -19.26 8.77 7.13
N GLN A 194 -19.57 9.61 8.11
CA GLN A 194 -20.61 9.31 9.11
C GLN A 194 -21.99 9.48 8.51
#